data_5cb9bd36e2c0940c2665694c33479f10
#
_entry.id   5cb9bd36e2c0940c2665694c33479f10
#
_cell.length_a   1.000
_cell.length_b   1.000
_cell.length_c   1.000
_cell.angle_alpha   90.00
_cell.angle_beta   90.00
_cell.angle_gamma   90.00
#
_symmetry.space_group_name_H-M   'P 1'
#
loop_
_entity.id
_entity.type
_entity.pdbx_description
1 polymer ?
#
loop_
_entity_poly.entity_id
_entity_poly.type
_entity_poly.pdbx_seq_one_letter_code
_entity_poly.pdbx_strand_id
1 'polypeptide(L)'
;MRAAQNDPMVNITAINDPFIPTDYMEYMFAHDTTHGKYAGDVKMVNESSISIDGKPITVFDKMDPKEIQWGEAGADYVIESTGVFTTTEKASAHMAGGAKKVVISAPSADAPMFVMGVNHEGYESSMDVVSNASCTTNCLAPVAKVINDEFGLKEGLMTTVHAVTATQQTVDGPSQKDWRGGRAGCYNIIPSSTGAAKAVGKVIPELNGKLTGMSFRVPVIDVSVVDLTCRLEKGASYESICAAIKNASEGSMAGVLAYTNEDVVSSDFIGDTHSSIFDEKAGIALSDDFVKVVSWYDNEAGYSNRVLDLISHMDAQS
;
A
#
# COMPACT_ATOMS: atom_id res chain seq x y z
N MET A 1 -3.71 8.32 -8.61
CA MET A 1 -4.56 9.17 -9.46
C MET A 1 -5.87 8.47 -9.87
N ARG A 2 -5.89 7.25 -10.46
CA ARG A 2 -7.15 6.56 -10.83
C ARG A 2 -8.07 6.31 -9.63
N ALA A 3 -7.55 5.94 -8.47
CA ALA A 3 -8.33 5.80 -7.24
C ALA A 3 -9.08 7.09 -6.88
N ALA A 4 -8.43 8.24 -6.99
CA ALA A 4 -9.03 9.55 -6.68
C ALA A 4 -10.15 9.97 -7.64
N GLN A 5 -10.27 9.38 -8.84
CA GLN A 5 -11.40 9.68 -9.73
C GLN A 5 -12.73 9.10 -9.19
N ASN A 6 -12.66 8.08 -8.35
CA ASN A 6 -13.82 7.46 -7.72
C ASN A 6 -14.04 7.95 -6.27
N ASP A 7 -13.17 8.82 -5.76
CA ASP A 7 -13.25 9.35 -4.41
C ASP A 7 -13.75 10.82 -4.44
N PRO A 8 -14.97 11.10 -3.90
CA PRO A 8 -15.51 12.45 -3.90
C PRO A 8 -14.82 13.40 -2.91
N MET A 9 -14.05 12.87 -1.96
CA MET A 9 -13.38 13.64 -0.90
C MET A 9 -12.03 14.18 -1.34
N VAL A 10 -11.39 13.55 -2.34
CA VAL A 10 -10.04 13.89 -2.79
C VAL A 10 -10.05 14.47 -4.20
N ASN A 11 -9.42 15.63 -4.37
CA ASN A 11 -9.25 16.26 -5.68
C ASN A 11 -7.75 16.39 -6.01
N ILE A 12 -7.33 15.85 -7.14
CA ILE A 12 -5.95 15.98 -7.61
C ILE A 12 -5.80 17.34 -8.30
N THR A 13 -4.94 18.21 -7.76
CA THR A 13 -4.70 19.56 -8.28
C THR A 13 -3.38 19.69 -9.03
N ALA A 14 -2.39 18.86 -8.66
CA ALA A 14 -1.07 18.91 -9.29
C ALA A 14 -0.37 17.55 -9.32
N ILE A 15 0.57 17.43 -10.24
CA ILE A 15 1.52 16.32 -10.37
C ILE A 15 2.92 16.94 -10.52
N ASN A 16 3.93 16.32 -9.92
CA ASN A 16 5.33 16.62 -10.23
C ASN A 16 6.03 15.33 -10.67
N ASP A 17 6.54 15.33 -11.89
CA ASP A 17 7.42 14.28 -12.39
C ASP A 17 8.45 14.89 -13.35
N PRO A 18 9.74 14.91 -12.99
CA PRO A 18 10.77 15.51 -13.82
C PRO A 18 11.22 14.64 -15.00
N PHE A 19 10.70 13.42 -15.15
CA PHE A 19 11.14 12.44 -16.12
C PHE A 19 10.10 12.14 -17.20
N ILE A 20 8.84 12.49 -16.97
CA ILE A 20 7.72 12.13 -17.83
C ILE A 20 7.08 13.41 -18.39
N PRO A 21 7.15 13.64 -19.71
CA PRO A 21 6.50 14.80 -20.33
C PRO A 21 4.96 14.64 -20.31
N THR A 22 4.25 15.75 -20.36
CA THR A 22 2.80 15.83 -20.13
C THR A 22 1.98 15.01 -21.15
N ASP A 23 2.40 14.94 -22.40
CA ASP A 23 1.78 14.11 -23.45
C ASP A 23 1.91 12.60 -23.12
N TYR A 24 3.05 12.20 -22.57
CA TYR A 24 3.24 10.83 -22.13
C TYR A 24 2.45 10.51 -20.84
N MET A 25 2.25 11.49 -19.94
CA MET A 25 1.36 11.34 -18.78
C MET A 25 -0.08 11.05 -19.23
N GLU A 26 -0.59 11.77 -20.26
CA GLU A 26 -1.89 11.48 -20.88
C GLU A 26 -1.98 10.02 -21.34
N TYR A 27 -1.00 9.58 -22.11
CA TYR A 27 -0.93 8.22 -22.61
C TYR A 27 -0.91 7.18 -21.48
N MET A 28 -0.05 7.36 -20.46
CA MET A 28 0.08 6.43 -19.34
C MET A 28 -1.19 6.37 -18.48
N PHE A 29 -1.87 7.50 -18.31
CA PHE A 29 -3.13 7.52 -17.56
C PHE A 29 -4.27 6.85 -18.35
N ALA A 30 -4.31 7.06 -19.68
CA ALA A 30 -5.33 6.48 -20.54
C ALA A 30 -5.19 4.96 -20.68
N HIS A 31 -3.96 4.43 -20.66
CA HIS A 31 -3.66 3.03 -20.94
C HIS A 31 -2.93 2.38 -19.77
N ASP A 32 -3.49 1.30 -19.26
CA ASP A 32 -2.92 0.50 -18.19
C ASP A 32 -3.10 -0.98 -18.50
N THR A 33 -2.03 -1.76 -18.39
CA THR A 33 -2.07 -3.20 -18.73
C THR A 33 -2.89 -4.00 -17.72
N THR A 34 -2.83 -3.62 -16.45
CA THR A 34 -3.47 -4.32 -15.34
C THR A 34 -4.92 -3.87 -15.17
N HIS A 35 -5.12 -2.54 -15.04
CA HIS A 35 -6.42 -1.95 -14.70
C HIS A 35 -7.20 -1.48 -15.94
N GLY A 36 -6.69 -1.78 -17.14
CA GLY A 36 -7.38 -1.50 -18.40
C GLY A 36 -7.35 -0.03 -18.82
N LYS A 37 -8.01 0.24 -19.93
CA LYS A 37 -8.15 1.60 -20.46
C LYS A 37 -9.03 2.45 -19.55
N TYR A 38 -8.62 3.69 -19.30
CA TYR A 38 -9.43 4.66 -18.58
C TYR A 38 -10.74 4.94 -19.35
N ALA A 39 -11.88 4.88 -18.65
CA ALA A 39 -13.20 5.04 -19.30
C ALA A 39 -13.60 6.52 -19.51
N GLY A 40 -12.97 7.45 -18.78
CA GLY A 40 -13.24 8.88 -18.87
C GLY A 40 -12.41 9.60 -19.95
N ASP A 41 -12.44 10.91 -19.93
CA ASP A 41 -11.66 11.79 -20.82
C ASP A 41 -10.35 12.19 -20.14
N VAL A 42 -9.23 11.98 -20.84
CA VAL A 42 -7.93 12.47 -20.40
C VAL A 42 -7.22 13.10 -21.58
N LYS A 43 -6.64 14.29 -21.38
CA LYS A 43 -5.92 14.99 -22.44
C LYS A 43 -4.89 15.98 -21.91
N MET A 44 -3.80 16.10 -22.59
CA MET A 44 -2.86 17.18 -22.41
C MET A 44 -3.54 18.50 -22.83
N VAL A 45 -3.51 19.49 -21.95
CA VAL A 45 -3.97 20.84 -22.25
C VAL A 45 -2.82 21.67 -22.82
N ASN A 46 -1.65 21.58 -22.18
CA ASN A 46 -0.38 22.17 -22.60
C ASN A 46 0.78 21.44 -21.86
N GLU A 47 2.02 21.91 -22.05
CA GLU A 47 3.21 21.27 -21.44
C GLU A 47 3.20 21.26 -19.91
N SER A 48 2.42 22.11 -19.26
CA SER A 48 2.32 22.22 -17.80
C SER A 48 0.93 21.91 -17.27
N SER A 49 0.05 21.27 -18.05
CA SER A 49 -1.31 20.95 -17.60
C SER A 49 -1.91 19.78 -18.35
N ILE A 50 -2.51 18.87 -17.61
CA ILE A 50 -3.35 17.77 -18.08
C ILE A 50 -4.77 17.96 -17.56
N SER A 51 -5.77 17.51 -18.29
CA SER A 51 -7.16 17.48 -17.85
C SER A 51 -7.66 16.04 -17.73
N ILE A 52 -8.30 15.69 -16.63
CA ILE A 52 -8.98 14.41 -16.42
C ILE A 52 -10.44 14.72 -16.12
N ASP A 53 -11.35 14.20 -16.96
CA ASP A 53 -12.80 14.44 -16.88
C ASP A 53 -13.17 15.94 -16.75
N GLY A 54 -12.44 16.77 -17.49
CA GLY A 54 -12.63 18.23 -17.51
C GLY A 54 -12.01 18.97 -16.32
N LYS A 55 -11.40 18.27 -15.35
CA LYS A 55 -10.69 18.90 -14.23
C LYS A 55 -9.22 19.15 -14.61
N PRO A 56 -8.75 20.40 -14.60
CA PRO A 56 -7.34 20.70 -14.89
C PRO A 56 -6.45 20.31 -13.74
N ILE A 57 -5.28 19.76 -14.06
CA ILE A 57 -4.24 19.36 -13.11
C ILE A 57 -2.93 20.01 -13.56
N THR A 58 -2.30 20.75 -12.67
CA THR A 58 -1.01 21.39 -12.94
C THR A 58 0.10 20.35 -12.98
N VAL A 59 1.01 20.45 -13.94
CA VAL A 59 2.17 19.56 -14.06
C VAL A 59 3.44 20.36 -13.79
N PHE A 60 4.21 19.90 -12.82
CA PHE A 60 5.54 20.39 -12.49
C PHE A 60 6.60 19.37 -12.92
N ASP A 61 7.86 19.82 -13.10
CA ASP A 61 9.01 19.07 -13.58
C ASP A 61 10.25 19.20 -12.66
N LYS A 62 10.07 19.46 -11.38
CA LYS A 62 11.15 19.83 -10.46
C LYS A 62 11.81 18.60 -9.84
N MET A 63 13.15 18.61 -9.79
CA MET A 63 13.97 17.58 -9.11
C MET A 63 14.08 17.82 -7.60
N ASP A 64 14.12 19.08 -7.17
CA ASP A 64 14.14 19.43 -5.74
C ASP A 64 12.70 19.68 -5.25
N PRO A 65 12.21 18.93 -4.26
CA PRO A 65 10.87 19.13 -3.69
C PRO A 65 10.60 20.55 -3.20
N LYS A 66 11.63 21.30 -2.81
CA LYS A 66 11.52 22.69 -2.36
C LYS A 66 11.11 23.66 -3.46
N GLU A 67 11.35 23.31 -4.72
CA GLU A 67 11.06 24.15 -5.88
C GLU A 67 9.65 23.93 -6.44
N ILE A 68 8.93 22.90 -5.94
CA ILE A 68 7.58 22.58 -6.42
C ILE A 68 6.58 23.50 -5.72
N GLN A 69 5.83 24.23 -6.50
CA GLN A 69 4.92 25.27 -5.97
C GLN A 69 3.52 24.70 -5.68
N TRP A 70 3.44 23.78 -4.74
CA TRP A 70 2.21 23.10 -4.36
C TRP A 70 1.09 24.05 -3.94
N GLY A 71 1.44 25.09 -3.17
CA GLY A 71 0.48 26.09 -2.71
C GLY A 71 -0.15 26.91 -3.84
N GLU A 72 0.62 27.20 -4.92
CA GLU A 72 0.08 27.90 -6.09
C GLU A 72 -0.91 27.02 -6.87
N ALA A 73 -0.72 25.70 -6.85
CA ALA A 73 -1.64 24.74 -7.44
C ALA A 73 -2.82 24.39 -6.51
N GLY A 74 -2.87 24.95 -5.29
CA GLY A 74 -3.92 24.69 -4.31
C GLY A 74 -3.84 23.28 -3.68
N ALA A 75 -2.66 22.68 -3.62
CA ALA A 75 -2.46 21.37 -3.01
C ALA A 75 -2.19 21.53 -1.51
N ASP A 76 -3.10 21.03 -0.68
CA ASP A 76 -2.95 20.98 0.78
C ASP A 76 -2.12 19.79 1.22
N TYR A 77 -2.34 18.62 0.61
CA TYR A 77 -1.68 17.36 0.88
C TYR A 77 -0.79 16.95 -0.28
N VAL A 78 0.41 16.49 0.02
CA VAL A 78 1.32 15.91 -0.98
C VAL A 78 1.51 14.43 -0.71
N ILE A 79 1.29 13.60 -1.72
CA ILE A 79 1.64 12.18 -1.70
C ILE A 79 3.07 12.06 -2.22
N GLU A 80 4.03 11.79 -1.32
CA GLU A 80 5.42 11.52 -1.67
C GLU A 80 5.55 10.06 -2.12
N SER A 81 5.60 9.83 -3.44
CA SER A 81 5.61 8.50 -4.04
C SER A 81 6.85 8.18 -4.88
N THR A 82 7.93 8.94 -4.71
CA THR A 82 9.19 8.72 -5.43
C THR A 82 10.02 7.55 -4.87
N GLY A 83 9.81 7.19 -3.60
CA GLY A 83 10.64 6.24 -2.87
C GLY A 83 12.03 6.78 -2.47
N VAL A 84 12.31 8.08 -2.72
CA VAL A 84 13.60 8.74 -2.41
C VAL A 84 13.52 9.56 -1.13
N PHE A 85 12.42 10.29 -0.93
CA PHE A 85 12.22 11.20 0.21
C PHE A 85 11.40 10.53 1.32
N THR A 86 11.90 9.42 1.86
CA THR A 86 11.16 8.53 2.77
C THR A 86 11.41 8.79 4.26
N THR A 87 12.13 9.87 4.63
CA THR A 87 12.30 10.32 6.01
C THR A 87 11.54 11.62 6.25
N THR A 88 11.22 11.90 7.51
CA THR A 88 10.54 13.16 7.91
C THR A 88 11.25 14.39 7.36
N GLU A 89 12.58 14.48 7.56
CA GLU A 89 13.40 15.59 7.08
C GLU A 89 13.29 15.78 5.56
N LYS A 90 13.43 14.68 4.81
CA LYS A 90 13.43 14.75 3.35
C LYS A 90 12.04 15.08 2.81
N ALA A 91 10.99 14.43 3.34
CA ALA A 91 9.62 14.63 2.90
C ALA A 91 9.09 16.03 3.26
N SER A 92 9.52 16.61 4.41
CA SER A 92 9.15 17.99 4.77
C SER A 92 9.66 19.04 3.78
N ALA A 93 10.57 18.70 2.88
CA ALA A 93 11.01 19.61 1.82
C ALA A 93 9.85 20.09 0.92
N HIS A 94 8.80 19.28 0.75
CA HIS A 94 7.58 19.66 0.02
C HIS A 94 6.82 20.83 0.67
N MET A 95 6.96 21.01 1.98
CA MET A 95 6.29 22.11 2.71
C MET A 95 6.83 23.48 2.33
N ALA A 96 8.09 23.56 1.87
CA ALA A 96 8.66 24.81 1.35
C ALA A 96 7.91 25.34 0.11
N GLY A 97 7.28 24.47 -0.65
CA GLY A 97 6.45 24.79 -1.80
C GLY A 97 4.98 25.06 -1.46
N GLY A 98 4.61 25.07 -0.18
CA GLY A 98 3.27 25.42 0.30
C GLY A 98 2.37 24.23 0.61
N ALA A 99 2.86 22.99 0.56
CA ALA A 99 2.12 21.84 1.08
C ALA A 99 1.91 22.00 2.60
N LYS A 100 0.72 21.66 3.09
CA LYS A 100 0.42 21.65 4.53
C LYS A 100 0.82 20.33 5.18
N LYS A 101 0.60 19.23 4.49
CA LYS A 101 0.86 17.86 4.98
C LYS A 101 1.49 17.00 3.89
N VAL A 102 2.27 16.00 4.31
CA VAL A 102 2.91 15.04 3.39
C VAL A 102 2.64 13.62 3.84
N VAL A 103 2.16 12.78 2.92
CA VAL A 103 1.96 11.35 3.13
C VAL A 103 2.99 10.58 2.30
N ILE A 104 3.92 9.91 2.96
CA ILE A 104 4.92 9.06 2.31
C ILE A 104 4.26 7.73 1.92
N SER A 105 4.27 7.39 0.62
CA SER A 105 3.71 6.13 0.11
C SER A 105 4.71 4.96 0.19
N ALA A 106 5.48 4.90 1.27
CA ALA A 106 6.46 3.86 1.56
C ALA A 106 6.70 3.78 3.08
N PRO A 107 7.25 2.66 3.60
CA PRO A 107 7.70 2.60 4.98
C PRO A 107 8.74 3.68 5.27
N SER A 108 8.59 4.37 6.39
CA SER A 108 9.55 5.37 6.86
C SER A 108 10.37 4.86 8.04
N ALA A 109 11.61 5.34 8.14
CA ALA A 109 12.47 5.05 9.28
C ALA A 109 12.00 5.79 10.54
N ASP A 110 11.53 7.03 10.41
CA ASP A 110 11.29 8.00 11.48
C ASP A 110 9.93 8.69 11.46
N ALA A 111 9.23 8.79 10.30
CA ALA A 111 7.89 9.34 10.25
C ALA A 111 6.87 8.40 10.93
N PRO A 112 5.87 8.94 11.66
CA PRO A 112 4.75 8.16 12.17
C PRO A 112 4.10 7.35 11.06
N MET A 113 3.84 6.07 11.32
CA MET A 113 3.33 5.13 10.32
C MET A 113 1.91 4.72 10.67
N PHE A 114 0.99 4.85 9.71
CA PHE A 114 -0.42 4.53 9.89
C PHE A 114 -0.89 3.46 8.91
N VAL A 115 -1.73 2.57 9.41
CA VAL A 115 -2.50 1.60 8.64
C VAL A 115 -3.97 1.78 9.01
N MET A 116 -4.80 2.08 8.00
CA MET A 116 -6.23 2.26 8.19
C MET A 116 -6.86 0.99 8.79
N GLY A 117 -7.80 1.16 9.71
CA GLY A 117 -8.42 0.07 10.46
C GLY A 117 -7.55 -0.53 11.58
N VAL A 118 -6.28 -0.13 11.71
CA VAL A 118 -5.35 -0.68 12.71
C VAL A 118 -4.95 0.36 13.76
N ASN A 119 -4.32 1.46 13.35
CA ASN A 119 -3.82 2.47 14.28
C ASN A 119 -4.03 3.92 13.81
N HIS A 120 -4.85 4.15 12.80
CA HIS A 120 -5.08 5.48 12.21
C HIS A 120 -5.69 6.48 13.21
N GLU A 121 -6.44 5.99 14.21
CA GLU A 121 -6.99 6.84 15.29
C GLU A 121 -5.91 7.52 16.14
N GLY A 122 -4.67 7.03 16.09
CA GLY A 122 -3.52 7.65 16.75
C GLY A 122 -2.92 8.85 15.98
N TYR A 123 -3.50 9.26 14.86
CA TYR A 123 -3.07 10.46 14.16
C TYR A 123 -3.41 11.71 14.97
N GLU A 124 -2.48 12.66 15.00
CA GLU A 124 -2.67 13.98 15.60
C GLU A 124 -2.42 15.05 14.54
N SER A 125 -3.22 16.10 14.52
CA SER A 125 -3.11 17.20 13.54
C SER A 125 -1.77 17.94 13.56
N SER A 126 -0.98 17.79 14.62
CA SER A 126 0.39 18.26 14.74
C SER A 126 1.41 17.48 13.89
N MET A 127 1.03 16.31 13.38
CA MET A 127 1.88 15.47 12.53
C MET A 127 1.81 15.94 11.07
N ASP A 128 2.84 16.64 10.61
CA ASP A 128 2.86 17.20 9.26
C ASP A 128 3.32 16.19 8.20
N VAL A 129 4.15 15.22 8.59
CA VAL A 129 4.67 14.17 7.71
C VAL A 129 4.35 12.82 8.32
N VAL A 130 3.63 11.98 7.57
CA VAL A 130 3.26 10.62 7.99
C VAL A 130 3.57 9.61 6.89
N SER A 131 3.59 8.34 7.23
CA SER A 131 3.78 7.23 6.29
C SER A 131 2.56 6.32 6.27
N ASN A 132 2.12 5.90 5.08
CA ASN A 132 1.06 4.89 4.90
C ASN A 132 1.62 3.45 4.89
N ALA A 133 2.84 3.22 5.37
CA ALA A 133 3.53 1.92 5.35
C ALA A 133 3.70 1.35 3.92
N SER A 134 3.78 0.02 3.77
CA SER A 134 3.80 -0.67 2.48
C SER A 134 2.47 -1.37 2.20
N CYS A 135 2.23 -1.76 0.95
CA CYS A 135 1.06 -2.56 0.57
C CYS A 135 1.00 -3.89 1.33
N THR A 136 2.14 -4.56 1.49
CA THR A 136 2.25 -5.80 2.27
C THR A 136 1.94 -5.58 3.76
N THR A 137 2.40 -4.48 4.35
CA THR A 137 2.08 -4.13 5.75
C THR A 137 0.59 -3.85 5.90
N ASN A 138 -0.03 -3.15 4.93
CA ASN A 138 -1.47 -2.90 4.92
C ASN A 138 -2.29 -4.19 4.80
N CYS A 139 -1.81 -5.21 4.09
CA CYS A 139 -2.45 -6.51 4.05
C CYS A 139 -2.27 -7.29 5.37
N LEU A 140 -1.05 -7.34 5.89
CA LEU A 140 -0.72 -8.17 7.05
C LEU A 140 -1.29 -7.63 8.36
N ALA A 141 -1.24 -6.31 8.57
CA ALA A 141 -1.55 -5.70 9.87
C ALA A 141 -3.02 -5.91 10.31
N PRO A 142 -4.05 -5.78 9.45
CA PRO A 142 -5.43 -6.06 9.83
C PRO A 142 -5.64 -7.49 10.33
N VAL A 143 -5.13 -8.48 9.60
CA VAL A 143 -5.24 -9.90 9.99
C VAL A 143 -4.46 -10.17 11.28
N ALA A 144 -3.23 -9.66 11.38
CA ALA A 144 -2.41 -9.82 12.57
C ALA A 144 -3.06 -9.16 13.81
N LYS A 145 -3.74 -8.01 13.62
CA LYS A 145 -4.47 -7.33 14.70
C LYS A 145 -5.62 -8.18 15.21
N VAL A 146 -6.47 -8.71 14.34
CA VAL A 146 -7.60 -9.56 14.75
C VAL A 146 -7.09 -10.78 15.50
N ILE A 147 -6.06 -11.46 14.96
CA ILE A 147 -5.48 -12.64 15.61
C ILE A 147 -4.89 -12.29 16.98
N ASN A 148 -4.19 -11.17 17.08
CA ASN A 148 -3.58 -10.73 18.33
C ASN A 148 -4.64 -10.36 19.40
N ASP A 149 -5.64 -9.60 19.00
CA ASP A 149 -6.69 -9.10 19.92
C ASP A 149 -7.54 -10.25 20.49
N GLU A 150 -7.88 -11.24 19.66
CA GLU A 150 -8.77 -12.35 20.08
C GLU A 150 -8.02 -13.51 20.73
N PHE A 151 -6.86 -13.89 20.17
CA PHE A 151 -6.17 -15.13 20.55
C PHE A 151 -4.78 -14.89 21.15
N GLY A 152 -4.23 -13.69 21.03
CA GLY A 152 -2.83 -13.39 21.33
C GLY A 152 -1.88 -14.00 20.30
N LEU A 153 -1.10 -13.17 19.62
CA LEU A 153 -0.07 -13.62 18.68
C LEU A 153 1.28 -13.67 19.41
N LYS A 154 1.80 -14.90 19.61
CA LYS A 154 3.04 -15.14 20.33
C LYS A 154 4.26 -14.88 19.45
N GLU A 155 4.26 -15.44 18.25
CA GLU A 155 5.32 -15.32 17.25
C GLU A 155 4.80 -15.70 15.86
N GLY A 156 5.40 -15.17 14.79
CA GLY A 156 4.99 -15.51 13.44
C GLY A 156 6.05 -15.23 12.39
N LEU A 157 6.00 -16.04 11.34
CA LEU A 157 6.79 -15.87 10.12
C LEU A 157 5.85 -15.57 8.96
N MET A 158 6.09 -14.46 8.27
CA MET A 158 5.33 -14.06 7.11
C MET A 158 6.12 -14.34 5.84
N THR A 159 5.48 -14.94 4.86
CA THR A 159 5.96 -14.95 3.48
C THR A 159 4.96 -14.20 2.62
N THR A 160 5.42 -13.23 1.83
CA THR A 160 4.58 -12.71 0.76
C THR A 160 5.04 -13.27 -0.58
N VAL A 161 4.11 -13.84 -1.35
CA VAL A 161 4.29 -14.14 -2.75
C VAL A 161 3.77 -12.93 -3.52
N HIS A 162 4.70 -12.16 -4.08
CA HIS A 162 4.41 -10.80 -4.53
C HIS A 162 4.56 -10.66 -6.04
N ALA A 163 3.62 -9.97 -6.64
CA ALA A 163 3.69 -9.58 -8.05
C ALA A 163 4.97 -8.79 -8.36
N VAL A 164 5.35 -8.76 -9.63
CA VAL A 164 6.46 -7.93 -10.11
C VAL A 164 6.17 -6.43 -9.87
N THR A 165 7.22 -5.66 -9.69
CA THR A 165 7.13 -4.20 -9.56
C THR A 165 8.12 -3.52 -10.51
N ALA A 166 7.92 -2.23 -10.78
CA ALA A 166 8.72 -1.46 -11.75
C ALA A 166 10.23 -1.43 -11.46
N THR A 167 10.64 -1.75 -10.22
CA THR A 167 12.06 -1.83 -9.84
C THR A 167 12.76 -3.11 -10.29
N GLN A 168 12.00 -4.12 -10.74
CA GLN A 168 12.56 -5.39 -11.19
C GLN A 168 12.99 -5.31 -12.66
N GLN A 169 14.04 -6.06 -13.00
CA GLN A 169 14.56 -6.09 -14.35
C GLN A 169 13.70 -6.96 -15.28
N THR A 170 13.53 -6.53 -16.52
CA THR A 170 12.85 -7.32 -17.56
C THR A 170 13.73 -8.51 -18.00
N VAL A 171 15.03 -8.28 -18.12
CA VAL A 171 16.06 -9.29 -18.43
C VAL A 171 17.18 -9.21 -17.39
N ASP A 172 18.02 -10.22 -17.30
CA ASP A 172 19.15 -10.23 -16.37
C ASP A 172 20.03 -8.99 -16.56
N GLY A 173 20.23 -8.24 -15.49
CA GLY A 173 21.02 -7.01 -15.48
C GLY A 173 21.78 -6.80 -14.17
N PRO A 174 22.75 -5.89 -14.14
CA PRO A 174 23.56 -5.65 -12.96
C PRO A 174 22.70 -5.03 -11.83
N SER A 175 22.87 -5.55 -10.61
CA SER A 175 22.34 -4.98 -9.39
C SER A 175 23.39 -5.06 -8.30
N GLN A 176 23.84 -3.92 -7.79
CA GLN A 176 24.94 -3.89 -6.82
C GLN A 176 24.47 -4.24 -5.41
N LYS A 177 23.23 -3.88 -5.04
CA LYS A 177 22.70 -4.07 -3.68
C LYS A 177 21.97 -5.39 -3.50
N ASP A 178 21.30 -5.84 -4.54
CA ASP A 178 20.49 -7.07 -4.53
C ASP A 178 20.71 -7.84 -5.83
N TRP A 179 21.61 -8.80 -5.82
CA TRP A 179 21.95 -9.57 -7.01
C TRP A 179 20.76 -10.37 -7.55
N ARG A 180 19.90 -10.87 -6.66
CA ARG A 180 18.68 -11.58 -7.05
C ARG A 180 17.67 -10.66 -7.71
N GLY A 181 17.55 -9.42 -7.22
CA GLY A 181 16.70 -8.37 -7.82
C GLY A 181 17.19 -7.93 -9.21
N GLY A 182 18.43 -8.23 -9.60
CA GLY A 182 18.95 -8.01 -10.96
C GLY A 182 18.55 -9.09 -11.99
N ARG A 183 17.85 -10.15 -11.57
CA ARG A 183 17.39 -11.22 -12.47
C ARG A 183 16.02 -10.88 -13.07
N ALA A 184 15.74 -11.46 -14.24
CA ALA A 184 14.49 -11.27 -14.99
C ALA A 184 13.24 -11.60 -14.13
N GLY A 185 12.45 -10.56 -13.79
CA GLY A 185 11.32 -10.67 -12.87
C GLY A 185 10.14 -11.46 -13.42
N CYS A 186 9.90 -11.35 -14.74
CA CYS A 186 8.80 -12.04 -15.42
C CYS A 186 9.10 -13.50 -15.81
N TYR A 187 10.18 -14.08 -15.29
CA TYR A 187 10.58 -15.45 -15.62
C TYR A 187 11.02 -16.31 -14.42
N ASN A 188 11.33 -15.68 -13.30
CA ASN A 188 11.92 -16.33 -12.14
C ASN A 188 11.06 -16.20 -10.89
N ILE A 189 11.22 -17.15 -9.95
CA ILE A 189 10.84 -16.97 -8.55
C ILE A 189 12.05 -16.37 -7.85
N ILE A 190 11.92 -15.14 -7.34
CA ILE A 190 13.04 -14.37 -6.80
C ILE A 190 12.84 -14.13 -5.29
N PRO A 191 13.60 -14.81 -4.41
CA PRO A 191 13.60 -14.50 -2.98
C PRO A 191 14.13 -13.07 -2.75
N SER A 192 13.40 -12.30 -1.95
CA SER A 192 13.75 -10.91 -1.62
C SER A 192 13.52 -10.64 -0.14
N SER A 193 14.29 -9.76 0.45
CA SER A 193 14.04 -9.28 1.81
C SER A 193 12.86 -8.31 1.82
N THR A 194 12.11 -8.30 2.92
CA THR A 194 11.06 -7.32 3.17
C THR A 194 11.05 -6.86 4.62
N GLY A 195 10.81 -5.58 4.83
CA GLY A 195 10.60 -5.01 6.17
C GLY A 195 9.13 -5.01 6.61
N ALA A 196 8.21 -5.50 5.76
CA ALA A 196 6.77 -5.36 5.99
C ALA A 196 6.29 -6.00 7.30
N ALA A 197 6.76 -7.21 7.63
CA ALA A 197 6.39 -7.88 8.87
C ALA A 197 6.96 -7.16 10.12
N LYS A 198 8.17 -6.60 10.03
CA LYS A 198 8.74 -5.80 11.12
C LYS A 198 8.01 -4.47 11.28
N ALA A 199 7.49 -3.91 10.19
CA ALA A 199 6.72 -2.67 10.23
C ALA A 199 5.38 -2.84 10.97
N VAL A 200 4.81 -4.06 11.00
CA VAL A 200 3.63 -4.35 11.82
C VAL A 200 3.88 -4.03 13.30
N GLY A 201 5.07 -4.31 13.83
CA GLY A 201 5.43 -3.96 15.21
C GLY A 201 5.55 -2.45 15.47
N LYS A 202 5.56 -1.60 14.43
CA LYS A 202 5.48 -0.14 14.58
C LYS A 202 4.03 0.34 14.68
N VAL A 203 3.10 -0.34 14.01
CA VAL A 203 1.68 0.03 13.99
C VAL A 203 0.86 -0.73 15.04
N ILE A 204 1.35 -1.89 15.50
CA ILE A 204 0.82 -2.69 16.62
C ILE A 204 1.98 -2.96 17.57
N PRO A 205 2.21 -2.08 18.57
CA PRO A 205 3.39 -2.17 19.44
C PRO A 205 3.55 -3.50 20.18
N GLU A 206 2.46 -4.17 20.51
CA GLU A 206 2.43 -5.48 21.17
C GLU A 206 3.05 -6.60 20.32
N LEU A 207 3.11 -6.39 19.01
CA LEU A 207 3.73 -7.33 18.05
C LEU A 207 5.19 -6.98 17.72
N ASN A 208 5.77 -5.97 18.37
CA ASN A 208 7.16 -5.61 18.15
C ASN A 208 8.08 -6.79 18.54
N GLY A 209 8.93 -7.20 17.59
CA GLY A 209 9.84 -8.34 17.76
C GLY A 209 9.20 -9.72 17.62
N LYS A 210 7.88 -9.83 17.49
CA LYS A 210 7.17 -11.11 17.36
C LYS A 210 7.01 -11.56 15.89
N LEU A 211 7.11 -10.63 14.92
CA LEU A 211 6.93 -10.90 13.50
C LEU A 211 8.18 -10.56 12.69
N THR A 212 8.53 -11.46 11.77
CA THR A 212 9.48 -11.21 10.70
C THR A 212 9.06 -11.96 9.44
N GLY A 213 9.71 -11.72 8.31
CA GLY A 213 9.31 -12.37 7.07
C GLY A 213 10.20 -12.08 5.89
N MET A 214 9.81 -12.66 4.77
CA MET A 214 10.48 -12.54 3.49
C MET A 214 9.46 -12.45 2.34
N SER A 215 9.95 -12.19 1.14
CA SER A 215 9.14 -12.12 -0.08
C SER A 215 9.68 -13.09 -1.12
N PHE A 216 8.77 -13.70 -1.90
CA PHE A 216 9.08 -14.27 -3.21
C PHE A 216 8.43 -13.37 -4.27
N ARG A 217 9.24 -12.83 -5.20
CA ARG A 217 8.72 -12.19 -6.40
C ARG A 217 8.45 -13.25 -7.45
N VAL A 218 7.26 -13.19 -8.07
CA VAL A 218 6.79 -14.19 -9.05
C VAL A 218 6.33 -13.48 -10.34
N PRO A 219 6.29 -14.19 -11.49
CA PRO A 219 5.89 -13.64 -12.78
C PRO A 219 4.38 -13.40 -12.89
N VAL A 220 3.83 -12.61 -11.97
CA VAL A 220 2.43 -12.14 -11.94
C VAL A 220 2.49 -10.63 -11.95
N ILE A 221 1.66 -9.98 -12.78
CA ILE A 221 1.74 -8.53 -12.98
C ILE A 221 1.10 -7.72 -11.86
N ASP A 222 0.10 -8.29 -11.18
CA ASP A 222 -0.60 -7.65 -10.07
C ASP A 222 -1.24 -8.71 -9.18
N VAL A 223 -1.68 -8.32 -8.02
CA VAL A 223 -2.21 -9.11 -6.89
C VAL A 223 -1.15 -10.03 -6.28
N SER A 224 -0.96 -9.81 -5.02
CA SER A 224 -0.02 -10.51 -4.16
C SER A 224 -0.75 -11.24 -3.04
N VAL A 225 -0.06 -12.14 -2.34
CA VAL A 225 -0.62 -12.87 -1.22
C VAL A 225 0.33 -12.84 -0.03
N VAL A 226 -0.23 -12.67 1.16
CA VAL A 226 0.44 -12.86 2.45
C VAL A 226 0.10 -14.25 2.99
N ASP A 227 1.13 -15.01 3.33
CA ASP A 227 1.10 -16.24 4.10
C ASP A 227 1.68 -15.91 5.49
N LEU A 228 0.85 -15.93 6.53
CA LEU A 228 1.27 -15.76 7.91
C LEU A 228 1.16 -17.10 8.64
N THR A 229 2.29 -17.72 8.94
CA THR A 229 2.36 -18.85 9.85
C THR A 229 2.69 -18.34 11.26
N CYS A 230 1.79 -18.56 12.22
CA CYS A 230 1.94 -18.00 13.55
C CYS A 230 1.51 -18.98 14.66
N ARG A 231 2.06 -18.71 15.86
CA ARG A 231 1.69 -19.38 17.10
C ARG A 231 0.82 -18.45 17.94
N LEU A 232 -0.26 -19.01 18.45
CA LEU A 232 -1.22 -18.30 19.31
C LEU A 232 -0.83 -18.46 20.79
N GLU A 233 -1.21 -17.51 21.61
CA GLU A 233 -1.10 -17.61 23.08
C GLU A 233 -2.27 -18.43 23.68
N LYS A 234 -3.47 -18.27 23.09
CA LYS A 234 -4.68 -19.01 23.42
C LYS A 234 -5.04 -19.90 22.24
N GLY A 235 -5.07 -21.19 22.44
CA GLY A 235 -5.52 -22.14 21.42
C GLY A 235 -6.93 -21.87 20.95
N ALA A 236 -7.16 -21.97 19.64
CA ALA A 236 -8.45 -21.80 19.00
C ALA A 236 -8.59 -22.74 17.79
N SER A 237 -9.82 -23.17 17.50
CA SER A 237 -10.05 -23.88 16.25
C SER A 237 -9.91 -22.96 15.05
N TYR A 238 -9.56 -23.51 13.89
CA TYR A 238 -9.43 -22.72 12.67
C TYR A 238 -10.73 -22.00 12.30
N GLU A 239 -11.89 -22.66 12.52
CA GLU A 239 -13.21 -22.09 12.33
C GLU A 239 -13.46 -20.85 13.23
N SER A 240 -12.96 -20.89 14.48
CA SER A 240 -13.06 -19.74 15.39
C SER A 240 -12.22 -18.57 14.90
N ILE A 241 -11.03 -18.83 14.34
CA ILE A 241 -10.16 -17.80 13.76
C ILE A 241 -10.84 -17.19 12.52
N CYS A 242 -11.38 -18.03 11.62
CA CYS A 242 -12.12 -17.57 10.44
C CYS A 242 -13.33 -16.71 10.82
N ALA A 243 -14.10 -17.14 11.85
CA ALA A 243 -15.25 -16.38 12.33
C ALA A 243 -14.85 -15.02 12.91
N ALA A 244 -13.76 -14.94 13.67
CA ALA A 244 -13.26 -13.68 14.22
C ALA A 244 -12.86 -12.70 13.11
N ILE A 245 -12.11 -13.19 12.09
CA ILE A 245 -11.69 -12.37 10.96
C ILE A 245 -12.91 -11.92 10.13
N LYS A 246 -13.87 -12.81 9.88
CA LYS A 246 -15.12 -12.48 9.19
C LYS A 246 -15.90 -11.40 9.92
N ASN A 247 -16.07 -11.54 11.24
CA ASN A 247 -16.76 -10.54 12.05
C ASN A 247 -16.05 -9.17 11.99
N ALA A 248 -14.71 -9.14 12.00
CA ALA A 248 -13.96 -7.90 11.84
C ALA A 248 -14.16 -7.27 10.46
N SER A 249 -14.17 -8.09 9.39
CA SER A 249 -14.37 -7.62 8.01
C SER A 249 -15.77 -7.04 7.77
N GLU A 250 -16.78 -7.58 8.43
CA GLU A 250 -18.16 -7.09 8.36
C GLU A 250 -18.45 -5.96 9.39
N GLY A 251 -17.50 -5.70 10.29
CA GLY A 251 -17.64 -4.75 11.41
C GLY A 251 -16.59 -3.65 11.42
N SER A 252 -15.69 -3.69 12.40
CA SER A 252 -14.72 -2.60 12.67
C SER A 252 -13.71 -2.34 11.57
N MET A 253 -13.48 -3.31 10.67
CA MET A 253 -12.53 -3.20 9.55
C MET A 253 -13.22 -3.26 8.18
N ALA A 254 -14.54 -2.99 8.12
CA ALA A 254 -15.27 -2.95 6.85
C ALA A 254 -14.61 -1.96 5.87
N GLY A 255 -14.45 -2.37 4.60
CA GLY A 255 -13.77 -1.59 3.56
C GLY A 255 -12.24 -1.67 3.59
N VAL A 256 -11.64 -2.19 4.67
CA VAL A 256 -10.19 -2.42 4.78
C VAL A 256 -9.85 -3.91 4.69
N LEU A 257 -10.56 -4.71 5.49
CA LEU A 257 -10.45 -6.17 5.51
C LEU A 257 -11.68 -6.77 4.83
N ALA A 258 -11.47 -7.69 3.91
CA ALA A 258 -12.51 -8.51 3.31
C ALA A 258 -12.29 -9.99 3.66
N TYR A 259 -13.25 -10.82 3.28
CA TYR A 259 -13.29 -12.24 3.56
C TYR A 259 -13.86 -13.01 2.37
N THR A 260 -13.22 -14.12 2.03
CA THR A 260 -13.74 -15.04 1.00
C THR A 260 -13.70 -16.48 1.49
N ASN A 261 -14.70 -17.27 1.07
CA ASN A 261 -14.75 -18.71 1.22
C ASN A 261 -14.94 -19.41 -0.13
N GLU A 262 -14.59 -18.74 -1.21
CA GLU A 262 -14.63 -19.27 -2.57
C GLU A 262 -13.28 -19.89 -2.97
N ASP A 263 -13.25 -20.65 -4.04
CA ASP A 263 -12.03 -21.22 -4.62
C ASP A 263 -11.46 -20.21 -5.63
N VAL A 264 -10.68 -19.26 -5.14
CA VAL A 264 -10.18 -18.10 -5.88
C VAL A 264 -8.67 -18.16 -6.13
N VAL A 265 -8.23 -17.34 -7.09
CA VAL A 265 -6.82 -17.13 -7.43
C VAL A 265 -6.52 -15.64 -7.55
N SER A 266 -5.26 -15.26 -7.68
CA SER A 266 -4.83 -13.86 -7.64
C SER A 266 -5.57 -12.93 -8.60
N SER A 267 -5.85 -13.37 -9.83
CA SER A 267 -6.50 -12.52 -10.84
C SER A 267 -7.95 -12.16 -10.52
N ASP A 268 -8.60 -12.88 -9.60
CA ASP A 268 -9.97 -12.57 -9.16
C ASP A 268 -10.05 -11.27 -8.33
N PHE A 269 -8.89 -10.80 -7.83
CA PHE A 269 -8.79 -9.63 -6.97
C PHE A 269 -8.19 -8.40 -7.67
N ILE A 270 -7.96 -8.45 -8.98
CA ILE A 270 -7.48 -7.27 -9.73
C ILE A 270 -8.52 -6.15 -9.63
N GLY A 271 -8.10 -5.00 -9.12
CA GLY A 271 -8.97 -3.85 -8.88
C GLY A 271 -9.72 -3.86 -7.55
N ASP A 272 -9.55 -4.89 -6.71
CA ASP A 272 -10.14 -4.91 -5.37
C ASP A 272 -9.48 -3.84 -4.49
N THR A 273 -10.29 -3.02 -3.85
CA THR A 273 -9.83 -1.87 -3.07
C THR A 273 -9.56 -2.18 -1.60
N HIS A 274 -9.85 -3.40 -1.12
CA HIS A 274 -9.50 -3.79 0.23
C HIS A 274 -7.98 -3.95 0.40
N SER A 275 -7.49 -3.62 1.57
CA SER A 275 -6.07 -3.82 1.90
C SER A 275 -5.70 -5.29 2.08
N SER A 276 -6.67 -6.10 2.50
CA SER A 276 -6.48 -7.49 2.88
C SER A 276 -7.76 -8.27 2.63
N ILE A 277 -7.71 -9.32 1.85
CA ILE A 277 -8.84 -10.21 1.59
C ILE A 277 -8.48 -11.58 2.15
N PHE A 278 -8.98 -11.89 3.35
CA PHE A 278 -8.72 -13.15 4.03
C PHE A 278 -9.36 -14.33 3.27
N ASP A 279 -8.58 -15.37 3.01
CA ASP A 279 -9.01 -16.59 2.34
C ASP A 279 -9.15 -17.74 3.34
N GLU A 280 -10.40 -18.06 3.67
CA GLU A 280 -10.73 -19.14 4.60
C GLU A 280 -10.19 -20.51 4.14
N LYS A 281 -10.31 -20.80 2.83
CA LYS A 281 -9.97 -22.12 2.31
C LYS A 281 -8.48 -22.35 2.08
N ALA A 282 -7.72 -21.28 1.93
CA ALA A 282 -6.28 -21.35 1.69
C ALA A 282 -5.46 -21.56 2.97
N GLY A 283 -6.02 -21.27 4.14
CA GLY A 283 -5.35 -21.44 5.42
C GLY A 283 -5.44 -22.86 5.98
N ILE A 284 -4.66 -23.14 7.03
CA ILE A 284 -4.60 -24.45 7.67
C ILE A 284 -4.13 -24.34 9.12
N ALA A 285 -4.68 -25.14 10.02
CA ALA A 285 -4.17 -25.33 11.37
C ALA A 285 -3.44 -26.67 11.51
N LEU A 286 -2.25 -26.65 12.09
CA LEU A 286 -1.53 -27.86 12.49
C LEU A 286 -1.96 -28.32 13.89
N SER A 287 -2.24 -27.36 14.76
CA SER A 287 -2.77 -27.55 16.12
C SER A 287 -3.58 -26.32 16.48
N ASP A 288 -4.28 -26.35 17.62
CA ASP A 288 -5.07 -25.22 18.08
C ASP A 288 -4.26 -23.92 18.32
N ASP A 289 -2.93 -24.06 18.51
CA ASP A 289 -2.03 -22.93 18.76
C ASP A 289 -1.05 -22.64 17.61
N PHE A 290 -1.09 -23.41 16.50
CA PHE A 290 -0.17 -23.21 15.37
C PHE A 290 -0.89 -23.26 14.04
N VAL A 291 -1.02 -22.11 13.39
CA VAL A 291 -1.88 -21.89 12.24
C VAL A 291 -1.16 -21.12 11.13
N LYS A 292 -1.55 -21.40 9.92
CA LYS A 292 -1.24 -20.61 8.73
C LYS A 292 -2.53 -19.95 8.24
N VAL A 293 -2.48 -18.64 8.07
CA VAL A 293 -3.56 -17.85 7.47
C VAL A 293 -3.07 -17.20 6.19
N VAL A 294 -3.96 -17.04 5.23
CA VAL A 294 -3.67 -16.51 3.90
C VAL A 294 -4.55 -15.32 3.62
N SER A 295 -3.97 -14.26 3.05
CA SER A 295 -4.72 -13.06 2.68
C SER A 295 -4.20 -12.48 1.36
N TRP A 296 -5.12 -12.19 0.43
CA TRP A 296 -4.83 -11.57 -0.86
C TRP A 296 -4.84 -10.05 -0.76
N TYR A 297 -4.17 -9.39 -1.68
CA TYR A 297 -4.23 -7.94 -1.83
C TYR A 297 -3.82 -7.50 -3.24
N ASP A 298 -4.63 -6.63 -3.85
CA ASP A 298 -4.17 -5.86 -4.99
C ASP A 298 -3.14 -4.85 -4.50
N ASN A 299 -1.86 -5.08 -4.80
CA ASN A 299 -0.76 -4.27 -4.29
C ASN A 299 -0.73 -2.84 -4.86
N GLU A 300 -1.54 -2.54 -5.87
CA GLU A 300 -1.68 -1.24 -6.50
C GLU A 300 -2.99 -0.54 -6.08
N ALA A 301 -4.15 -1.14 -6.39
CA ALA A 301 -5.46 -0.55 -6.14
C ALA A 301 -5.77 -0.42 -4.64
N GLY A 302 -5.61 -1.51 -3.87
CA GLY A 302 -5.87 -1.50 -2.43
C GLY A 302 -5.01 -0.46 -1.71
N TYR A 303 -3.72 -0.45 -1.99
CA TYR A 303 -2.78 0.51 -1.38
C TYR A 303 -3.11 1.96 -1.75
N SER A 304 -3.40 2.23 -3.02
CA SER A 304 -3.73 3.58 -3.50
C SER A 304 -4.97 4.15 -2.81
N ASN A 305 -6.00 3.31 -2.59
CA ASN A 305 -7.20 3.73 -1.85
C ASN A 305 -6.87 4.03 -0.38
N ARG A 306 -6.02 3.23 0.28
CA ARG A 306 -5.61 3.51 1.67
C ARG A 306 -4.86 4.82 1.84
N VAL A 307 -4.07 5.23 0.85
CA VAL A 307 -3.44 6.57 0.88
C VAL A 307 -4.51 7.67 0.89
N LEU A 308 -5.58 7.53 0.08
CA LEU A 308 -6.66 8.51 0.04
C LEU A 308 -7.48 8.52 1.34
N ASP A 309 -7.78 7.33 1.89
CA ASP A 309 -8.47 7.22 3.17
C ASP A 309 -7.67 7.88 4.31
N LEU A 310 -6.34 7.68 4.32
CA LEU A 310 -5.49 8.33 5.33
C LEU A 310 -5.53 9.86 5.18
N ILE A 311 -5.48 10.39 3.96
CA ILE A 311 -5.61 11.83 3.71
C ILE A 311 -6.96 12.34 4.21
N SER A 312 -8.05 11.65 3.88
CA SER A 312 -9.40 12.03 4.31
C SER A 312 -9.56 11.98 5.84
N HIS A 313 -8.93 10.98 6.48
CA HIS A 313 -8.88 10.89 7.94
C HIS A 313 -8.09 12.04 8.56
N MET A 314 -6.93 12.39 8.00
CA MET A 314 -6.11 13.50 8.45
C MET A 314 -6.85 14.84 8.31
N ASP A 315 -7.55 15.05 7.21
CA ASP A 315 -8.34 16.27 6.96
C ASP A 315 -9.49 16.42 7.96
N ALA A 316 -10.16 15.34 8.27
CA ALA A 316 -11.25 15.34 9.27
C ALA A 316 -10.78 15.65 10.71
N GLN A 317 -9.46 15.55 10.98
CA GLN A 317 -8.83 15.84 12.29
C GLN A 317 -8.14 17.22 12.32
N SER A 318 -8.17 17.99 11.22
CA SER A 318 -7.43 19.24 11.03
C SER A 318 -8.19 20.46 11.52
#